data_9a99532e7885b7f515579335e0e85d41
#
_entry.id   9a99532e7885b7f515579335e0e85d41
#
_cell.length_a   1.000
_cell.length_b   1.000
_cell.length_c   1.000
_cell.angle_alpha   90.00
_cell.angle_beta   90.00
_cell.angle_gamma   90.00
#
_symmetry.space_group_name_H-M   'P 1'
#
loop_
_entity.id
_entity.type
_entity.pdbx_description
1 polymer ?
#
loop_
_entity_poly.entity_id
_entity_poly.type
_entity_poly.pdbx_seq_one_letter_code
_entity_poly.pdbx_strand_id
1 'polypeptide(L)'
;MHRSVLFDTETTGLDPAEGHRIVEIAALELINDLPTGRHFHAEIDPERDIPEEAARIHGLTAARLAGKPRFPAIIEELLTFLGDDPLIAHNAPFDFGFLNAEFSRVGRPRLDAGRMIDTLVLAKQRFPGMPNSLDALCRRFSVDLSARSTHNALLDCRLLAAVYLELTGGRQRGLILENEIGPTQTIVYTFEGRRTPRPVVPDAAELAAHGALLDRLKEPLWRDGPAG
;
A
#
# COMPACT_ATOMS: atom_id res chain seq x y z
N MET A 1 2.76 -0.04 -18.33
CA MET A 1 1.72 -0.01 -17.28
C MET A 1 1.90 -1.26 -16.44
N HIS A 2 2.05 -1.12 -15.14
CA HIS A 2 2.18 -2.25 -14.23
C HIS A 2 0.82 -2.50 -13.58
N ARG A 3 0.26 -3.70 -13.82
CA ARG A 3 -0.97 -4.16 -13.18
C ARG A 3 -0.62 -4.99 -11.95
N SER A 4 -1.36 -4.85 -10.88
CA SER A 4 -1.37 -5.73 -9.73
C SER A 4 -2.79 -5.92 -9.22
N VAL A 5 -3.02 -6.97 -8.43
CA VAL A 5 -4.33 -7.25 -7.84
C VAL A 5 -4.16 -7.31 -6.33
N LEU A 6 -4.89 -6.47 -5.64
CA LEU A 6 -5.00 -6.48 -4.20
C LEU A 6 -6.22 -7.30 -3.81
N PHE A 7 -6.10 -8.20 -2.83
CA PHE A 7 -7.22 -9.04 -2.43
C PHE A 7 -7.22 -9.31 -0.92
N ASP A 8 -8.37 -9.72 -0.43
CA ASP A 8 -8.64 -10.06 0.97
C ASP A 8 -9.69 -11.15 1.06
N THR A 9 -9.64 -11.98 2.09
CA THR A 9 -10.57 -13.08 2.31
C THR A 9 -11.11 -13.11 3.72
N GLU A 10 -12.43 -13.37 3.87
CA GLU A 10 -13.03 -13.76 5.13
C GLU A 10 -13.23 -15.27 5.15
N THR A 11 -13.05 -15.87 6.32
CA THR A 11 -12.97 -17.33 6.46
C THR A 11 -13.74 -17.84 7.66
N THR A 12 -14.05 -19.13 7.67
CA THR A 12 -14.72 -19.80 8.82
C THR A 12 -13.77 -20.03 10.01
N GLY A 13 -12.49 -19.69 9.90
CA GLY A 13 -11.47 -19.88 10.94
C GLY A 13 -10.06 -19.62 10.43
N LEU A 14 -9.05 -20.05 11.18
CA LEU A 14 -7.68 -19.57 10.97
C LEU A 14 -6.80 -20.50 10.11
N ASP A 15 -7.12 -21.78 10.02
CA ASP A 15 -6.28 -22.76 9.31
C ASP A 15 -7.09 -23.58 8.30
N PRO A 16 -6.78 -23.50 6.98
CA PRO A 16 -7.45 -24.33 5.98
C PRO A 16 -7.15 -25.83 6.12
N ALA A 17 -6.08 -26.23 6.82
CA ALA A 17 -5.77 -27.63 7.10
C ALA A 17 -6.76 -28.26 8.09
N GLU A 18 -7.38 -27.46 8.96
CA GLU A 18 -8.48 -27.86 9.86
C GLU A 18 -9.83 -27.89 9.16
N GLY A 19 -9.85 -27.74 7.84
CA GLY A 19 -11.06 -27.77 7.02
C GLY A 19 -11.81 -26.45 6.99
N HIS A 20 -11.22 -25.36 7.49
CA HIS A 20 -11.82 -24.04 7.35
C HIS A 20 -11.86 -23.60 5.88
N ARG A 21 -12.85 -22.77 5.55
CA ARG A 21 -13.24 -22.41 4.19
C ARG A 21 -13.33 -20.89 4.04
N ILE A 22 -13.18 -20.40 2.82
CA ILE A 22 -13.47 -19.00 2.46
C ILE A 22 -14.98 -18.78 2.44
N VAL A 23 -15.45 -17.70 3.05
CA VAL A 23 -16.86 -17.23 3.06
C VAL A 23 -17.07 -15.95 2.28
N GLU A 24 -16.03 -15.15 2.09
CA GLU A 24 -16.05 -13.97 1.25
C GLU A 24 -14.66 -13.79 0.63
N ILE A 25 -14.62 -13.35 -0.61
CA ILE A 25 -13.38 -12.92 -1.27
C ILE A 25 -13.66 -11.64 -2.05
N ALA A 26 -12.76 -10.69 -1.92
CA ALA A 26 -12.73 -9.50 -2.76
C ALA A 26 -11.35 -9.34 -3.38
N ALA A 27 -11.32 -8.82 -4.60
CA ALA A 27 -10.09 -8.45 -5.28
C ALA A 27 -10.27 -7.11 -5.99
N LEU A 28 -9.27 -6.25 -5.95
CA LEU A 28 -9.27 -4.90 -6.48
C LEU A 28 -8.12 -4.73 -7.46
N GLU A 29 -8.40 -4.26 -8.66
CA GLU A 29 -7.37 -3.98 -9.66
C GLU A 29 -6.65 -2.67 -9.36
N LEU A 30 -5.32 -2.72 -9.38
CA LEU A 30 -4.45 -1.56 -9.33
C LEU A 30 -3.66 -1.43 -10.64
N ILE A 31 -3.56 -0.21 -11.15
CA ILE A 31 -2.64 0.15 -12.24
C ILE A 31 -1.66 1.20 -11.71
N ASN A 32 -0.38 0.87 -11.75
CA ASN A 32 0.68 1.71 -11.15
C ASN A 32 0.37 2.07 -9.69
N ASP A 33 -0.09 1.09 -8.91
CA ASP A 33 -0.49 1.14 -7.51
C ASP A 33 -1.74 2.00 -7.20
N LEU A 34 -2.47 2.45 -8.22
CA LEU A 34 -3.70 3.22 -8.05
C LEU A 34 -4.92 2.36 -8.40
N PRO A 35 -5.99 2.36 -7.57
CA PRO A 35 -7.22 1.65 -7.86
C PRO A 35 -7.86 2.14 -9.16
N THR A 36 -8.26 1.20 -10.03
CA THR A 36 -8.99 1.51 -11.27
C THR A 36 -10.50 1.58 -11.09
N GLY A 37 -10.99 1.08 -9.95
CA GLY A 37 -12.41 0.87 -9.68
C GLY A 37 -12.92 -0.51 -10.11
N ARG A 38 -12.16 -1.26 -10.95
CA ARG A 38 -12.51 -2.66 -11.28
C ARG A 38 -12.24 -3.54 -10.05
N HIS A 39 -13.21 -4.38 -9.73
CA HIS A 39 -13.09 -5.31 -8.61
C HIS A 39 -13.86 -6.61 -8.91
N PHE A 40 -13.44 -7.67 -8.25
CA PHE A 40 -14.16 -8.92 -8.09
C PHE A 40 -14.65 -8.99 -6.64
N HIS A 41 -15.86 -9.51 -6.41
CA HIS A 41 -16.38 -9.72 -5.06
C HIS A 41 -17.37 -10.87 -5.06
N ALA A 42 -17.22 -11.80 -4.14
CA ALA A 42 -18.14 -12.92 -3.96
C ALA A 42 -18.30 -13.29 -2.49
N GLU A 43 -19.57 -13.41 -2.05
CA GLU A 43 -19.95 -14.14 -0.84
C GLU A 43 -20.15 -15.60 -1.22
N ILE A 44 -19.61 -16.53 -0.42
CA ILE A 44 -19.46 -17.94 -0.77
C ILE A 44 -20.13 -18.82 0.31
N ASP A 45 -20.95 -19.78 -0.12
CA ASP A 45 -21.41 -20.84 0.76
C ASP A 45 -20.22 -21.78 1.06
N PRO A 46 -19.74 -21.84 2.32
CA PRO A 46 -18.58 -22.63 2.68
C PRO A 46 -18.87 -24.14 2.80
N GLU A 47 -20.12 -24.57 2.62
CA GLU A 47 -20.57 -25.97 2.80
C GLU A 47 -20.24 -26.53 4.19
N ARG A 48 -20.18 -25.67 5.19
CA ARG A 48 -19.93 -26.02 6.60
C ARG A 48 -20.48 -24.94 7.53
N ASP A 49 -20.56 -25.26 8.80
CA ASP A 49 -20.95 -24.32 9.85
C ASP A 49 -19.92 -23.18 9.98
N ILE A 50 -20.42 -22.00 10.29
CA ILE A 50 -19.62 -20.81 10.56
C ILE A 50 -19.56 -20.64 12.09
N PRO A 51 -18.38 -20.75 12.71
CA PRO A 51 -18.22 -20.50 14.13
C PRO A 51 -18.66 -19.08 14.51
N GLU A 52 -19.31 -18.93 15.68
CA GLU A 52 -19.78 -17.63 16.17
C GLU A 52 -18.66 -16.57 16.25
N GLU A 53 -17.45 -17.00 16.57
CA GLU A 53 -16.28 -16.11 16.65
C GLU A 53 -15.96 -15.50 15.29
N ALA A 54 -15.97 -16.31 14.23
CA ALA A 54 -15.78 -15.83 12.87
C ALA A 54 -16.94 -14.93 12.44
N ALA A 55 -18.19 -15.36 12.69
CA ALA A 55 -19.37 -14.55 12.36
C ALA A 55 -19.39 -13.20 13.08
N ARG A 56 -18.85 -13.09 14.30
CA ARG A 56 -18.73 -11.80 15.01
C ARG A 56 -17.71 -10.86 14.35
N ILE A 57 -16.69 -11.39 13.71
CA ILE A 57 -15.64 -10.60 13.05
C ILE A 57 -16.16 -10.02 11.74
N HIS A 58 -16.66 -10.86 10.83
CA HIS A 58 -17.03 -10.45 9.47
C HIS A 58 -18.55 -10.28 9.25
N GLY A 59 -19.39 -10.63 10.22
CA GLY A 59 -20.85 -10.44 10.12
C GLY A 59 -21.57 -11.40 9.17
N LEU A 60 -20.87 -12.39 8.60
CA LEU A 60 -21.45 -13.40 7.70
C LEU A 60 -21.93 -14.60 8.51
N THR A 61 -23.20 -14.93 8.36
CA THR A 61 -23.83 -16.07 9.02
C THR A 61 -24.23 -17.13 8.00
N ALA A 62 -24.44 -18.37 8.45
CA ALA A 62 -24.92 -19.45 7.59
C ALA A 62 -26.24 -19.07 6.88
N ALA A 63 -27.14 -18.35 7.57
CA ALA A 63 -28.38 -17.87 6.97
C ALA A 63 -28.16 -16.86 5.83
N ARG A 64 -27.17 -15.99 5.97
CA ARG A 64 -26.81 -15.00 4.93
C ARG A 64 -26.16 -15.67 3.71
N LEU A 65 -25.37 -16.70 3.94
CA LEU A 65 -24.65 -17.40 2.88
C LEU A 65 -25.45 -18.55 2.24
N ALA A 66 -26.60 -18.89 2.80
CA ALA A 66 -27.50 -19.88 2.21
C ALA A 66 -27.92 -19.47 0.80
N GLY A 67 -27.67 -20.34 -0.18
CA GLY A 67 -27.95 -20.08 -1.60
C GLY A 67 -26.94 -19.19 -2.34
N LYS A 68 -25.87 -18.79 -1.67
CA LYS A 68 -24.72 -18.17 -2.36
C LYS A 68 -23.96 -19.21 -3.18
N PRO A 69 -23.20 -18.80 -4.20
CA PRO A 69 -22.39 -19.74 -4.96
C PRO A 69 -21.36 -20.43 -4.06
N ARG A 70 -21.05 -21.68 -4.38
CA ARG A 70 -19.91 -22.39 -3.79
C ARG A 70 -18.63 -22.00 -4.51
N PHE A 71 -17.48 -22.23 -3.88
CA PHE A 71 -16.19 -21.84 -4.44
C PHE A 71 -15.95 -22.33 -5.89
N PRO A 72 -16.32 -23.58 -6.28
CA PRO A 72 -16.16 -24.02 -7.66
C PRO A 72 -16.93 -23.20 -8.69
N ALA A 73 -18.03 -22.57 -8.31
CA ALA A 73 -18.85 -21.76 -9.23
C ALA A 73 -18.23 -20.39 -9.57
N ILE A 74 -17.33 -19.89 -8.73
CA ILE A 74 -16.72 -18.56 -8.91
C ILE A 74 -15.26 -18.60 -9.42
N ILE A 75 -14.65 -19.80 -9.43
CA ILE A 75 -13.20 -19.93 -9.60
C ILE A 75 -12.71 -19.42 -10.97
N GLU A 76 -13.45 -19.66 -12.05
CA GLU A 76 -13.03 -19.25 -13.38
C GLU A 76 -13.04 -17.72 -13.54
N GLU A 77 -14.06 -17.06 -12.98
CA GLU A 77 -14.14 -15.62 -12.95
C GLU A 77 -13.03 -15.02 -12.06
N LEU A 78 -12.81 -15.62 -10.88
CA LEU A 78 -11.73 -15.23 -9.99
C LEU A 78 -10.36 -15.36 -10.67
N LEU A 79 -10.04 -16.49 -11.27
CA LEU A 79 -8.77 -16.71 -11.98
C LEU A 79 -8.58 -15.73 -13.14
N THR A 80 -9.65 -15.45 -13.88
CA THR A 80 -9.63 -14.45 -14.97
C THR A 80 -9.31 -13.06 -14.41
N PHE A 81 -9.88 -12.71 -13.24
CA PHE A 81 -9.61 -11.42 -12.60
C PHE A 81 -8.19 -11.34 -12.03
N LEU A 82 -7.70 -12.40 -11.37
CA LEU A 82 -6.35 -12.44 -10.79
C LEU A 82 -5.26 -12.40 -11.86
N GLY A 83 -5.51 -12.99 -13.05
CA GLY A 83 -4.51 -13.09 -14.12
C GLY A 83 -3.19 -13.69 -13.63
N ASP A 84 -2.08 -13.25 -14.23
CA ASP A 84 -0.71 -13.63 -13.88
C ASP A 84 0.05 -12.52 -13.11
N ASP A 85 -0.63 -11.47 -12.76
CA ASP A 85 -0.07 -10.28 -12.13
C ASP A 85 0.32 -10.51 -10.66
N PRO A 86 1.15 -9.63 -10.06
CA PRO A 86 1.43 -9.63 -8.63
C PRO A 86 0.15 -9.53 -7.79
N LEU A 87 0.11 -10.30 -6.69
CA LEU A 87 -1.02 -10.40 -5.76
C LEU A 87 -0.63 -9.80 -4.41
N ILE A 88 -1.37 -8.77 -3.99
CA ILE A 88 -1.11 -7.98 -2.79
C ILE A 88 -2.15 -8.32 -1.73
N ALA A 89 -1.72 -8.66 -0.53
CA ALA A 89 -2.61 -8.82 0.63
C ALA A 89 -1.92 -8.40 1.93
N HIS A 90 -2.69 -8.24 3.00
CA HIS A 90 -2.15 -7.92 4.32
C HIS A 90 -2.03 -9.17 5.18
N ASN A 91 -0.82 -9.63 5.49
CA ASN A 91 -0.52 -10.97 5.98
C ASN A 91 -0.82 -12.03 4.90
N ALA A 92 -0.34 -11.76 3.71
CA ALA A 92 -0.63 -12.50 2.48
C ALA A 92 -0.48 -14.04 2.56
N PRO A 93 0.42 -14.63 3.38
CA PRO A 93 0.47 -16.09 3.55
C PRO A 93 -0.84 -16.70 4.02
N PHE A 94 -1.65 -15.98 4.80
CA PHE A 94 -2.97 -16.43 5.25
C PHE A 94 -3.92 -16.63 4.06
N ASP A 95 -4.13 -15.58 3.28
CA ASP A 95 -5.05 -15.60 2.13
C ASP A 95 -4.59 -16.56 1.04
N PHE A 96 -3.28 -16.60 0.75
CA PHE A 96 -2.70 -17.56 -0.17
C PHE A 96 -2.90 -19.00 0.30
N GLY A 97 -2.80 -19.24 1.60
CA GLY A 97 -3.06 -20.55 2.22
C GLY A 97 -4.48 -21.02 1.95
N PHE A 98 -5.46 -20.17 2.20
CA PHE A 98 -6.88 -20.46 1.97
C PHE A 98 -7.20 -20.62 0.49
N LEU A 99 -6.73 -19.71 -0.38
CA LEU A 99 -6.95 -19.84 -1.84
C LEU A 99 -6.33 -21.13 -2.38
N ASN A 100 -5.11 -21.47 -1.97
CA ASN A 100 -4.45 -22.70 -2.40
C ASN A 100 -5.17 -23.96 -1.92
N ALA A 101 -5.77 -23.92 -0.72
CA ALA A 101 -6.59 -25.02 -0.23
C ALA A 101 -7.87 -25.18 -1.05
N GLU A 102 -8.56 -24.08 -1.37
CA GLU A 102 -9.74 -24.11 -2.23
C GLU A 102 -9.41 -24.57 -3.66
N PHE A 103 -8.31 -24.07 -4.25
CA PHE A 103 -7.84 -24.51 -5.57
C PHE A 103 -7.53 -26.02 -5.60
N SER A 104 -6.87 -26.52 -4.56
CA SER A 104 -6.56 -27.95 -4.43
C SER A 104 -7.83 -28.82 -4.40
N ARG A 105 -8.90 -28.36 -3.73
CA ARG A 105 -10.19 -29.06 -3.66
C ARG A 105 -10.87 -29.20 -5.02
N VAL A 106 -10.64 -28.26 -5.92
CA VAL A 106 -11.20 -28.26 -7.29
C VAL A 106 -10.20 -28.69 -8.36
N GLY A 107 -9.05 -29.27 -7.96
CA GLY A 107 -8.03 -29.79 -8.87
C GLY A 107 -7.30 -28.70 -9.68
N ARG A 108 -7.26 -27.47 -9.18
CA ARG A 108 -6.50 -26.38 -9.81
C ARG A 108 -5.10 -26.27 -9.23
N PRO A 109 -4.13 -25.81 -10.01
CA PRO A 109 -2.77 -25.58 -9.53
C PRO A 109 -2.76 -24.48 -8.45
N ARG A 110 -1.77 -24.56 -7.57
CA ARG A 110 -1.52 -23.52 -6.55
C ARG A 110 -1.10 -22.22 -7.21
N LEU A 111 -1.40 -21.10 -6.54
CA LEU A 111 -0.84 -19.80 -6.87
C LEU A 111 0.69 -19.84 -6.71
N ASP A 112 1.38 -19.22 -7.65
CA ASP A 112 2.82 -19.02 -7.55
C ASP A 112 3.14 -18.06 -6.39
N ALA A 113 3.94 -18.55 -5.43
CA ALA A 113 4.37 -17.75 -4.30
C ALA A 113 5.23 -16.54 -4.70
N GLY A 114 5.87 -16.58 -5.88
CA GLY A 114 6.63 -15.47 -6.43
C GLY A 114 5.77 -14.25 -6.79
N ARG A 115 4.45 -14.43 -6.89
CA ARG A 115 3.48 -13.34 -7.14
C ARG A 115 3.08 -12.59 -5.87
N MET A 116 3.40 -13.13 -4.69
CA MET A 116 2.92 -12.63 -3.41
C MET A 116 3.64 -11.36 -2.95
N ILE A 117 2.88 -10.31 -2.70
CA ILE A 117 3.34 -9.09 -2.04
C ILE A 117 2.61 -8.97 -0.69
N ASP A 118 3.35 -9.10 0.40
CA ASP A 118 2.82 -9.01 1.76
C ASP A 118 3.01 -7.60 2.33
N THR A 119 1.93 -6.85 2.46
CA THR A 119 1.96 -5.49 3.00
C THR A 119 2.29 -5.46 4.49
N LEU A 120 2.05 -6.55 5.24
CA LEU A 120 2.47 -6.65 6.64
C LEU A 120 4.00 -6.70 6.76
N VAL A 121 4.68 -7.39 5.85
CA VAL A 121 6.15 -7.41 5.80
C VAL A 121 6.68 -6.02 5.45
N LEU A 122 6.11 -5.35 4.45
CA LEU A 122 6.48 -3.97 4.09
C LEU A 122 6.28 -3.01 5.27
N ALA A 123 5.15 -3.13 5.97
CA ALA A 123 4.85 -2.29 7.14
C ALA A 123 5.84 -2.54 8.29
N LYS A 124 6.17 -3.80 8.59
CA LYS A 124 7.16 -4.15 9.63
C LYS A 124 8.56 -3.61 9.31
N GLN A 125 8.95 -3.62 8.03
CA GLN A 125 10.23 -3.03 7.60
C GLN A 125 10.25 -1.51 7.78
N ARG A 126 9.14 -0.84 7.45
CA ARG A 126 9.02 0.63 7.55
C ARG A 126 8.81 1.11 8.99
N PHE A 127 8.13 0.32 9.82
CA PHE A 127 7.75 0.66 11.20
C PHE A 127 8.10 -0.48 12.17
N PRO A 128 9.39 -0.79 12.37
CA PRO A 128 9.80 -1.87 13.25
C PRO A 128 9.33 -1.61 14.69
N GLY A 129 8.83 -2.65 15.36
CA GLY A 129 8.36 -2.59 16.74
C GLY A 129 7.03 -1.86 16.96
N MET A 130 6.39 -1.34 15.90
CA MET A 130 5.08 -0.68 15.98
C MET A 130 3.93 -1.63 15.63
N PRO A 131 2.69 -1.36 16.09
CA PRO A 131 1.52 -2.07 15.59
C PRO A 131 1.36 -1.88 14.08
N ASN A 132 1.24 -2.97 13.34
CA ASN A 132 1.17 -3.00 11.88
C ASN A 132 -0.06 -3.74 11.35
N SER A 133 -1.13 -3.91 12.14
CA SER A 133 -2.43 -4.34 11.63
C SER A 133 -3.00 -3.32 10.64
N LEU A 134 -3.92 -3.73 9.78
CA LEU A 134 -4.57 -2.83 8.81
C LEU A 134 -5.17 -1.60 9.50
N ASP A 135 -5.87 -1.79 10.63
CA ASP A 135 -6.40 -0.69 11.46
C ASP A 135 -5.33 0.27 11.97
N ALA A 136 -4.20 -0.29 12.46
CA ALA A 136 -3.11 0.53 12.98
C ALA A 136 -2.46 1.35 11.86
N LEU A 137 -2.34 0.78 10.66
CA LEU A 137 -1.81 1.45 9.48
C LEU A 137 -2.78 2.52 8.97
N CYS A 138 -4.09 2.22 8.90
CA CYS A 138 -5.11 3.20 8.53
C CYS A 138 -5.07 4.43 9.46
N ARG A 139 -5.03 4.21 10.79
CA ARG A 139 -4.90 5.32 11.74
C ARG A 139 -3.62 6.13 11.54
N ARG A 140 -2.50 5.45 11.30
CA ARG A 140 -1.18 6.09 11.08
C ARG A 140 -1.15 6.95 9.83
N PHE A 141 -1.80 6.50 8.76
CA PHE A 141 -1.86 7.22 7.50
C PHE A 141 -3.09 8.10 7.34
N SER A 142 -3.91 8.24 8.40
CA SER A 142 -5.15 9.02 8.39
C SER A 142 -6.14 8.55 7.30
N VAL A 143 -6.19 7.23 7.07
CA VAL A 143 -7.20 6.60 6.21
C VAL A 143 -8.48 6.46 7.03
N ASP A 144 -9.61 6.92 6.48
CA ASP A 144 -10.90 6.91 7.15
C ASP A 144 -11.43 5.49 7.36
N LEU A 145 -11.68 5.15 8.63
CA LEU A 145 -12.23 3.87 9.08
C LEU A 145 -13.73 3.94 9.43
N SER A 146 -14.38 5.09 9.24
CA SER A 146 -15.77 5.32 9.72
C SER A 146 -16.80 4.34 9.14
N ALA A 147 -16.56 3.83 7.95
CA ALA A 147 -17.41 2.83 7.30
C ALA A 147 -17.17 1.39 7.78
N ARG A 148 -16.13 1.13 8.59
CA ARG A 148 -15.71 -0.22 8.99
C ARG A 148 -16.31 -0.59 10.34
N SER A 149 -17.55 -1.09 10.34
CA SER A 149 -18.20 -1.63 11.55
C SER A 149 -17.87 -3.10 11.81
N THR A 150 -17.64 -3.88 10.74
CA THR A 150 -17.22 -5.28 10.74
C THR A 150 -16.15 -5.46 9.67
N HIS A 151 -15.42 -6.57 9.71
CA HIS A 151 -14.55 -6.95 8.61
C HIS A 151 -15.40 -7.30 7.38
N ASN A 152 -15.01 -6.77 6.24
CA ASN A 152 -15.64 -7.04 4.96
C ASN A 152 -14.55 -6.99 3.88
N ALA A 153 -14.38 -8.06 3.15
CA ALA A 153 -13.26 -8.21 2.23
C ALA A 153 -13.14 -7.07 1.21
N LEU A 154 -14.27 -6.57 0.67
CA LEU A 154 -14.22 -5.48 -0.32
C LEU A 154 -13.85 -4.14 0.32
N LEU A 155 -14.34 -3.85 1.52
CA LEU A 155 -13.97 -2.63 2.25
C LEU A 155 -12.50 -2.70 2.68
N ASP A 156 -12.05 -3.85 3.17
CA ASP A 156 -10.67 -4.06 3.61
C ASP A 156 -9.69 -3.96 2.43
N CYS A 157 -10.05 -4.45 1.25
CA CYS A 157 -9.31 -4.19 0.01
C CYS A 157 -9.17 -2.68 -0.29
N ARG A 158 -10.23 -1.89 -0.14
CA ARG A 158 -10.18 -0.43 -0.39
C ARG A 158 -9.29 0.30 0.61
N LEU A 159 -9.40 -0.07 1.89
CA LEU A 159 -8.54 0.47 2.95
C LEU A 159 -7.08 0.09 2.71
N LEU A 160 -6.85 -1.19 2.37
CA LEU A 160 -5.52 -1.69 2.09
C LEU A 160 -4.90 -1.03 0.86
N ALA A 161 -5.67 -0.71 -0.18
CA ALA A 161 -5.16 0.02 -1.34
C ALA A 161 -4.64 1.40 -0.96
N ALA A 162 -5.36 2.13 -0.09
CA ALA A 162 -4.89 3.42 0.42
C ALA A 162 -3.62 3.28 1.28
N VAL A 163 -3.59 2.27 2.16
CA VAL A 163 -2.41 1.96 2.99
C VAL A 163 -1.22 1.54 2.13
N TYR A 164 -1.43 0.69 1.12
CA TYR A 164 -0.37 0.23 0.23
C TYR A 164 0.28 1.37 -0.55
N LEU A 165 -0.54 2.30 -1.05
CA LEU A 165 -0.04 3.51 -1.70
C LEU A 165 0.89 4.30 -0.78
N GLU A 166 0.51 4.49 0.48
CA GLU A 166 1.34 5.20 1.47
C GLU A 166 2.60 4.39 1.84
N LEU A 167 2.51 3.05 1.94
CA LEU A 167 3.67 2.19 2.20
C LEU A 167 4.70 2.23 1.08
N THR A 168 4.27 2.37 -0.17
CA THR A 168 5.14 2.37 -1.37
C THR A 168 5.64 3.76 -1.77
N GLY A 169 5.38 4.80 -0.97
CA GLY A 169 5.93 6.14 -1.19
C GLY A 169 4.89 7.26 -1.29
N GLY A 170 3.59 6.95 -1.11
CA GLY A 170 2.52 7.94 -1.12
C GLY A 170 2.18 8.44 -2.53
N ARG A 171 1.26 9.42 -2.58
CA ARG A 171 0.82 10.05 -3.85
C ARG A 171 1.93 10.83 -4.56
N GLN A 172 2.95 11.25 -3.81
CA GLN A 172 4.17 11.84 -4.35
C GLN A 172 5.25 10.77 -4.44
N ARG A 173 5.24 9.98 -5.50
CA ARG A 173 6.44 9.25 -5.89
C ARG A 173 7.50 10.31 -6.15
N GLY A 174 8.61 10.28 -5.36
CA GLY A 174 9.76 11.11 -5.66
C GLY A 174 10.03 11.03 -7.17
N LEU A 175 10.39 12.13 -7.80
CA LEU A 175 10.91 12.11 -9.18
C LEU A 175 12.16 11.22 -9.14
N ILE A 176 11.97 9.92 -9.30
CA ILE A 176 13.05 9.03 -9.69
C ILE A 176 13.28 9.43 -11.15
N LEU A 177 14.20 10.35 -11.34
CA LEU A 177 14.90 10.40 -12.62
C LEU A 177 15.41 8.97 -12.80
N GLU A 178 14.84 8.22 -13.74
CA GLU A 178 15.42 6.99 -14.21
C GLU A 178 16.83 7.32 -14.70
N ASN A 179 17.78 7.36 -13.78
CA ASN A 179 19.13 7.14 -14.16
C ASN A 179 19.13 5.69 -14.64
N GLU A 180 19.12 5.52 -15.97
CA GLU A 180 19.59 4.29 -16.57
C GLU A 180 20.85 3.89 -15.79
N ILE A 181 20.76 2.78 -15.03
CA ILE A 181 21.91 2.18 -14.37
C ILE A 181 22.71 1.49 -15.49
N GLY A 182 23.25 2.29 -16.39
CA GLY A 182 24.50 1.98 -17.04
C GLY A 182 25.61 2.14 -15.99
N PRO A 183 26.79 1.51 -16.17
CA PRO A 183 27.88 1.65 -15.24
C PRO A 183 28.09 3.15 -14.98
N THR A 184 27.91 3.56 -13.73
CA THR A 184 27.98 4.95 -13.30
C THR A 184 29.37 5.46 -13.67
N GLN A 185 29.48 6.07 -14.85
CA GLN A 185 30.61 6.94 -15.12
C GLN A 185 30.43 8.12 -14.20
N THR A 186 31.09 8.06 -13.06
CA THR A 186 31.28 9.23 -12.22
C THR A 186 31.98 10.26 -13.08
N ILE A 187 31.21 11.18 -13.67
CA ILE A 187 31.81 12.34 -14.33
C ILE A 187 32.42 13.17 -13.21
N VAL A 188 33.69 12.92 -12.94
CA VAL A 188 34.47 13.77 -12.07
C VAL A 188 34.67 15.06 -12.86
N TYR A 189 33.84 16.05 -12.58
CA TYR A 189 34.07 17.41 -13.11
C TYR A 189 35.30 17.97 -12.42
N THR A 190 36.48 17.77 -12.99
CA THR A 190 37.67 18.49 -12.60
C THR A 190 37.63 19.86 -13.31
N PHE A 191 37.24 20.86 -12.54
CA PHE A 191 37.31 22.25 -13.03
C PHE A 191 38.77 22.71 -12.92
N GLU A 192 39.49 22.74 -14.03
CA GLU A 192 40.90 23.20 -14.11
C GLU A 192 41.01 24.73 -14.21
N GLY A 193 40.03 25.48 -13.79
CA GLY A 193 40.05 26.94 -13.82
C GLY A 193 39.90 27.55 -12.42
N ARG A 194 40.64 28.65 -12.17
CA ARG A 194 40.38 29.50 -11.01
C ARG A 194 39.04 30.18 -11.22
N ARG A 195 38.01 29.83 -10.44
CA ARG A 195 36.75 30.60 -10.43
C ARG A 195 37.06 32.00 -9.92
N THR A 196 36.97 32.99 -10.77
CA THR A 196 37.00 34.39 -10.35
C THR A 196 35.66 34.68 -9.65
N PRO A 197 35.66 35.05 -8.37
CA PRO A 197 34.40 35.40 -7.70
C PRO A 197 33.76 36.56 -8.48
N ARG A 198 32.50 36.41 -8.83
CA ARG A 198 31.72 37.51 -9.38
C ARG A 198 31.23 38.35 -8.20
N PRO A 199 31.77 39.55 -7.95
CA PRO A 199 31.30 40.39 -6.88
C PRO A 199 29.86 40.80 -7.17
N VAL A 200 28.96 40.52 -6.25
CA VAL A 200 27.60 41.05 -6.27
C VAL A 200 27.68 42.42 -5.57
N VAL A 201 27.55 43.47 -6.34
CA VAL A 201 27.51 44.83 -5.78
C VAL A 201 26.03 45.23 -5.69
N PRO A 202 25.47 45.34 -4.46
CA PRO A 202 24.08 45.77 -4.29
C PRO A 202 23.92 47.22 -4.73
N ASP A 203 22.77 47.54 -5.31
CA ASP A 203 22.43 48.90 -5.68
C ASP A 203 21.99 49.77 -4.47
N ALA A 204 21.82 51.07 -4.68
CA ALA A 204 21.46 51.99 -3.61
C ALA A 204 20.08 51.71 -3.01
N ALA A 205 19.13 51.17 -3.80
CA ALA A 205 17.80 50.83 -3.35
C ALA A 205 17.82 49.54 -2.49
N GLU A 206 18.62 48.57 -2.87
CA GLU A 206 18.83 47.34 -2.11
C GLU A 206 19.50 47.62 -0.76
N LEU A 207 20.51 48.51 -0.75
CA LEU A 207 21.18 48.95 0.48
C LEU A 207 20.21 49.69 1.41
N ALA A 208 19.36 50.56 0.88
CA ALA A 208 18.36 51.29 1.64
C ALA A 208 17.30 50.32 2.24
N ALA A 209 16.83 49.37 1.45
CA ALA A 209 15.89 48.36 1.90
C ALA A 209 16.48 47.45 3.00
N HIS A 210 17.74 47.06 2.85
CA HIS A 210 18.48 46.30 3.87
C HIS A 210 18.64 47.10 5.17
N GLY A 211 19.03 48.41 5.08
CA GLY A 211 19.11 49.29 6.24
C GLY A 211 17.77 49.38 6.99
N ALA A 212 16.68 49.61 6.26
CA ALA A 212 15.34 49.69 6.85
C ALA A 212 14.90 48.36 7.51
N LEU A 213 15.35 47.24 7.00
CA LEU A 213 15.11 45.93 7.63
C LEU A 213 15.90 45.80 8.93
N LEU A 214 17.20 46.18 8.93
CA LEU A 214 18.05 46.12 10.11
C LEU A 214 17.53 47.02 11.25
N ASP A 215 16.94 48.18 10.93
CA ASP A 215 16.34 49.07 11.91
C ASP A 215 15.10 48.50 12.62
N ARG A 216 14.46 47.50 12.02
CA ARG A 216 13.32 46.81 12.60
C ARG A 216 13.71 45.62 13.47
N LEU A 217 14.94 45.16 13.43
CA LEU A 217 15.42 44.03 14.21
C LEU A 217 15.98 44.51 15.56
N LYS A 218 15.70 43.79 16.64
CA LYS A 218 16.12 44.16 17.99
C LYS A 218 17.65 44.10 18.21
N GLU A 219 18.33 43.17 17.57
CA GLU A 219 19.79 42.95 17.67
C GLU A 219 20.32 42.41 16.33
N PRO A 220 20.50 43.25 15.29
CA PRO A 220 20.94 42.78 13.98
C PRO A 220 22.44 42.48 14.00
N LEU A 221 22.80 41.21 13.82
CA LEU A 221 24.21 40.75 13.77
C LEU A 221 25.05 41.35 12.65
N TRP A 222 24.42 41.93 11.64
CA TRP A 222 25.13 42.48 10.45
C TRP A 222 25.53 43.95 10.55
N ARG A 223 25.22 44.62 11.65
CA ARG A 223 25.70 46.00 11.88
C ARG A 223 27.19 46.10 12.27
N ASP A 224 27.69 45.03 12.91
CA ASP A 224 29.04 44.96 13.48
C ASP A 224 29.97 44.01 12.70
N GLY A 225 29.63 43.63 11.48
CA GLY A 225 30.47 42.80 10.63
C GLY A 225 31.72 43.55 10.15
N PRO A 226 32.90 42.88 10.03
CA PRO A 226 34.09 43.55 9.50
C PRO A 226 33.82 44.04 8.10
N ALA A 227 34.06 45.31 7.87
CA ALA A 227 34.16 45.88 6.53
C ALA A 227 35.31 45.19 5.80
N GLY A 228 35.01 44.28 4.87
CA GLY A 228 35.95 43.55 4.04
C GLY A 228 36.16 44.24 2.68
#